data_753663e10de505a8932f1184fef9d70f
#
_entry.id   753663e10de505a8932f1184fef9d70f
#
_cell.length_a   1.000
_cell.length_b   1.000
_cell.length_c   1.000
_cell.angle_alpha   90.00
_cell.angle_beta   90.00
_cell.angle_gamma   90.00
#
_symmetry.space_group_name_H-M   'P 1'
#
loop_
_entity.id
_entity.type
_entity.pdbx_description
1 polymer ?
#
loop_
_entity_poly.entity_id
_entity_poly.type
_entity_poly.pdbx_seq_one_letter_code
_entity_poly.pdbx_strand_id
1 'polypeptide(L)'
;MEKVIAMPMTEEAIKIRDTTGNPAPLGLVGFGMTTVLLNLHNAGFIALGTMILSMGIFYGGIAQVIAGILEWKKNNTFGATAFTSYGLFWLSLVGLIVFARIGWGEASDGIAMASYLFLWGIFTAFMFIGTLKLNRALQFVFGSLALLFFLLAVGDITGSAALKKIAGYEGIVCGLSAIYTGLAQVLNEVHGKTLAPLGPVK
;
A
#
# COMPACT_ATOMS: atom_id res chain seq x y z
N MET A 1 66.58 -18.73 -17.15
CA MET A 1 65.19 -18.42 -17.54
C MET A 1 64.29 -18.96 -16.44
N GLU A 2 63.89 -18.09 -15.54
CA GLU A 2 63.04 -18.43 -14.40
C GLU A 2 61.55 -18.37 -14.90
N LYS A 3 60.86 -19.51 -14.77
CA LYS A 3 59.44 -19.60 -15.11
C LYS A 3 58.62 -18.92 -13.99
N VAL A 4 58.15 -17.72 -14.23
CA VAL A 4 57.12 -17.11 -13.38
C VAL A 4 55.82 -17.90 -13.56
N ILE A 5 55.47 -18.69 -12.55
CA ILE A 5 54.17 -19.38 -12.46
C ILE A 5 53.15 -18.31 -12.03
N ALA A 6 52.34 -17.83 -12.99
CA ALA A 6 51.21 -17.00 -12.64
C ALA A 6 50.17 -17.84 -11.86
N MET A 7 50.02 -17.56 -10.55
CA MET A 7 48.89 -18.09 -9.76
C MET A 7 47.59 -17.52 -10.36
N PRO A 8 46.58 -18.39 -10.59
CA PRO A 8 45.27 -17.88 -10.94
C PRO A 8 44.71 -17.07 -9.76
N MET A 9 44.52 -15.77 -9.95
CA MET A 9 43.78 -14.93 -9.03
C MET A 9 42.31 -15.40 -9.10
N THR A 10 41.87 -16.19 -8.13
CA THR A 10 40.46 -16.44 -7.91
C THR A 10 39.86 -15.12 -7.42
N GLU A 11 39.10 -14.45 -8.28
CA GLU A 11 38.21 -13.38 -7.85
C GLU A 11 37.18 -13.99 -6.88
N GLU A 12 37.45 -13.99 -5.60
CA GLU A 12 36.41 -14.16 -4.59
C GLU A 12 35.52 -12.92 -4.65
N ALA A 13 34.40 -13.05 -5.36
CA ALA A 13 33.38 -12.00 -5.41
C ALA A 13 32.91 -11.73 -3.98
N ILE A 14 33.26 -10.56 -3.41
CA ILE A 14 32.76 -10.12 -2.11
C ILE A 14 31.24 -9.99 -2.22
N LYS A 15 30.52 -10.94 -1.67
CA LYS A 15 29.06 -10.96 -1.65
C LYS A 15 28.59 -10.01 -0.54
N ILE A 16 28.30 -8.75 -0.91
CA ILE A 16 27.69 -7.78 0.01
C ILE A 16 26.28 -8.27 0.34
N ARG A 17 26.05 -8.64 1.61
CA ARG A 17 24.74 -9.04 2.10
C ARG A 17 24.03 -7.82 2.69
N ASP A 18 22.84 -7.51 2.19
CA ASP A 18 21.96 -6.53 2.82
C ASP A 18 21.46 -7.08 4.17
N THR A 19 21.78 -6.37 5.25
CA THR A 19 21.40 -6.70 6.63
C THR A 19 20.41 -5.69 7.22
N THR A 20 19.88 -4.76 6.41
CA THR A 20 18.90 -3.77 6.88
C THR A 20 17.52 -4.40 7.10
N GLY A 21 16.73 -3.83 8.01
CA GLY A 21 15.38 -4.31 8.34
C GLY A 21 14.42 -4.30 7.14
N ASN A 22 13.33 -5.06 7.22
CA ASN A 22 12.29 -5.12 6.21
C ASN A 22 11.35 -3.90 6.31
N PRO A 23 11.23 -3.02 5.29
CA PRO A 23 10.35 -1.85 5.36
C PRO A 23 8.89 -2.16 5.02
N ALA A 24 8.58 -3.28 4.38
CA ALA A 24 7.24 -3.62 3.93
C ALA A 24 6.17 -3.61 5.05
N PRO A 25 6.44 -4.08 6.28
CA PRO A 25 5.49 -3.98 7.37
C PRO A 25 5.03 -2.55 7.67
N LEU A 26 5.95 -1.58 7.68
CA LEU A 26 5.60 -0.17 7.90
C LEU A 26 4.61 0.33 6.85
N GLY A 27 4.90 0.05 5.58
CA GLY A 27 4.04 0.46 4.47
C GLY A 27 2.66 -0.21 4.52
N LEU A 28 2.61 -1.52 4.78
CA LEU A 28 1.36 -2.30 4.85
C LEU A 28 0.48 -1.89 6.03
N VAL A 29 1.07 -1.68 7.22
CA VAL A 29 0.30 -1.28 8.41
C VAL A 29 -0.15 0.18 8.28
N GLY A 30 0.70 1.08 7.76
CA GLY A 30 0.33 2.46 7.48
C GLY A 30 -0.85 2.57 6.51
N PHE A 31 -0.80 1.82 5.40
CA PHE A 31 -1.91 1.68 4.48
C PHE A 31 -3.15 1.09 5.18
N GLY A 32 -3.01 -0.06 5.83
CA GLY A 32 -4.13 -0.82 6.37
C GLY A 32 -4.91 -0.08 7.45
N MET A 33 -4.23 0.51 8.44
CA MET A 33 -4.89 1.26 9.52
C MET A 33 -5.62 2.49 8.97
N THR A 34 -5.00 3.23 8.06
CA THR A 34 -5.62 4.41 7.46
C THR A 34 -6.83 4.02 6.59
N THR A 35 -6.72 2.92 5.83
CA THR A 35 -7.81 2.37 5.01
C THR A 35 -8.99 1.94 5.88
N VAL A 36 -8.78 1.23 7.00
CA VAL A 36 -9.84 0.86 7.94
C VAL A 36 -10.56 2.10 8.44
N LEU A 37 -9.83 3.11 8.91
CA LEU A 37 -10.43 4.32 9.48
C LEU A 37 -11.25 5.11 8.46
N LEU A 38 -10.76 5.27 7.23
CA LEU A 38 -11.54 5.93 6.17
C LEU A 38 -12.79 5.13 5.82
N ASN A 39 -12.69 3.81 5.77
CA ASN A 39 -13.81 2.97 5.38
C ASN A 39 -14.83 2.74 6.52
N LEU A 40 -14.48 2.95 7.77
CA LEU A 40 -15.46 3.14 8.85
C LEU A 40 -16.34 4.38 8.59
N HIS A 41 -15.76 5.45 8.01
CA HIS A 41 -16.55 6.59 7.55
C HIS A 41 -17.43 6.21 6.36
N ASN A 42 -16.90 5.58 5.31
CA ASN A 42 -17.66 5.20 4.12
C ASN A 42 -18.80 4.24 4.46
N ALA A 43 -18.61 3.33 5.42
CA ALA A 43 -19.63 2.43 5.95
C ALA A 43 -20.69 3.12 6.83
N GLY A 44 -20.44 4.39 7.22
CA GLY A 44 -21.38 5.20 8.01
C GLY A 44 -21.26 5.05 9.53
N PHE A 45 -20.18 4.46 10.04
CA PHE A 45 -19.95 4.32 11.48
C PHE A 45 -19.45 5.59 12.15
N ILE A 46 -18.62 6.38 11.46
CA ILE A 46 -17.99 7.61 11.98
C ILE A 46 -18.01 8.73 10.93
N ALA A 47 -17.96 9.97 11.38
CA ALA A 47 -17.82 11.13 10.50
C ALA A 47 -16.40 11.27 9.96
N LEU A 48 -16.25 11.90 8.77
CA LEU A 48 -14.96 12.30 8.22
C LEU A 48 -14.38 13.48 9.01
N GLY A 49 -13.57 13.17 9.99
CA GLY A 49 -12.96 14.15 10.89
C GLY A 49 -11.44 14.25 10.74
N THR A 50 -10.84 15.12 11.58
CA THR A 50 -9.39 15.37 11.58
C THR A 50 -8.56 14.14 11.91
N MET A 51 -9.09 13.18 12.67
CA MET A 51 -8.41 11.92 12.96
C MET A 51 -8.09 11.14 11.68
N ILE A 52 -9.08 10.98 10.79
CA ILE A 52 -8.89 10.28 9.50
C ILE A 52 -7.92 11.06 8.61
N LEU A 53 -8.06 12.39 8.54
CA LEU A 53 -7.18 13.24 7.74
C LEU A 53 -5.73 13.20 8.25
N SER A 54 -5.54 13.24 9.57
CA SER A 54 -4.20 13.11 10.17
C SER A 54 -3.58 11.76 9.89
N MET A 55 -4.32 10.67 10.04
CA MET A 55 -3.84 9.33 9.66
C MET A 55 -3.52 9.26 8.17
N GLY A 56 -4.31 9.90 7.31
CA GLY A 56 -4.07 10.00 5.87
C GLY A 56 -2.77 10.73 5.54
N ILE A 57 -2.42 11.81 6.25
CA ILE A 57 -1.16 12.53 6.04
C ILE A 57 0.03 11.75 6.58
N PHE A 58 0.00 11.41 7.88
CA PHE A 58 1.21 10.98 8.58
C PHE A 58 1.48 9.49 8.39
N TYR A 59 0.47 8.64 8.45
CA TYR A 59 0.68 7.20 8.43
C TYR A 59 0.34 6.57 7.08
N GLY A 60 -0.83 6.82 6.52
CA GLY A 60 -1.15 6.40 5.15
C GLY A 60 -0.27 7.08 4.11
N GLY A 61 0.07 8.36 4.31
CA GLY A 61 0.90 9.16 3.40
C GLY A 61 2.39 9.00 3.66
N ILE A 62 2.92 9.78 4.62
CA ILE A 62 4.36 9.94 4.83
C ILE A 62 5.05 8.62 5.16
N ALA A 63 4.51 7.81 6.07
CA ALA A 63 5.14 6.54 6.44
C ALA A 63 5.22 5.56 5.26
N GLN A 64 4.19 5.51 4.38
CA GLN A 64 4.26 4.71 3.15
C GLN A 64 5.31 5.25 2.16
N VAL A 65 5.43 6.56 1.98
CA VAL A 65 6.49 7.13 1.13
C VAL A 65 7.87 6.75 1.66
N ILE A 66 8.08 6.83 2.98
CA ILE A 66 9.33 6.39 3.62
C ILE A 66 9.57 4.90 3.36
N ALA A 67 8.56 4.05 3.55
CA ALA A 67 8.67 2.62 3.25
C ALA A 67 9.05 2.38 1.79
N GLY A 68 8.45 3.10 0.84
CA GLY A 68 8.77 3.00 -0.59
C GLY A 68 10.21 3.39 -0.92
N ILE A 69 10.74 4.45 -0.30
CA ILE A 69 12.15 4.85 -0.46
C ILE A 69 13.10 3.77 0.10
N LEU A 70 12.74 3.16 1.22
CA LEU A 70 13.53 2.07 1.82
C LEU A 70 13.47 0.79 0.96
N GLU A 71 12.31 0.48 0.36
CA GLU A 71 12.16 -0.64 -0.59
C GLU A 71 13.01 -0.43 -1.86
N TRP A 72 13.09 0.80 -2.37
CA TRP A 72 13.96 1.13 -3.49
C TRP A 72 15.43 0.80 -3.17
N LYS A 73 15.90 1.14 -1.96
CA LYS A 73 17.26 0.79 -1.50
C LYS A 73 17.50 -0.71 -1.40
N LYS A 74 16.43 -1.50 -1.29
CA LYS A 74 16.48 -2.97 -1.24
C LYS A 74 16.33 -3.65 -2.61
N ASN A 75 16.38 -2.89 -3.71
CA ASN A 75 16.13 -3.37 -5.07
C ASN A 75 14.73 -4.02 -5.23
N ASN A 76 13.76 -3.63 -4.40
CA ASN A 76 12.38 -4.09 -4.50
C ASN A 76 11.54 -3.06 -5.27
N THR A 77 11.56 -3.15 -6.60
CA THR A 77 10.80 -2.25 -7.47
C THR A 77 9.29 -2.30 -7.18
N PHE A 78 8.75 -3.49 -6.90
CA PHE A 78 7.34 -3.65 -6.57
C PHE A 78 6.97 -2.88 -5.29
N GLY A 79 7.69 -3.11 -4.20
CA GLY A 79 7.45 -2.42 -2.93
C GLY A 79 7.68 -0.91 -3.02
N ALA A 80 8.76 -0.49 -3.71
CA ALA A 80 9.06 0.92 -3.94
C ALA A 80 7.94 1.63 -4.69
N THR A 81 7.46 1.04 -5.80
CA THR A 81 6.35 1.60 -6.59
C THR A 81 5.05 1.61 -5.80
N ALA A 82 4.69 0.49 -5.16
CA ALA A 82 3.45 0.37 -4.40
C ALA A 82 3.39 1.39 -3.26
N PHE A 83 4.34 1.34 -2.33
CA PHE A 83 4.27 2.17 -1.13
C PHE A 83 4.41 3.66 -1.43
N THR A 84 5.32 4.05 -2.32
CA THR A 84 5.45 5.47 -2.70
C THR A 84 4.18 5.98 -3.36
N SER A 85 3.61 5.21 -4.31
CA SER A 85 2.40 5.63 -5.02
C SER A 85 1.20 5.71 -4.09
N TYR A 86 0.95 4.70 -3.24
CA TYR A 86 -0.17 4.75 -2.29
C TYR A 86 0.04 5.78 -1.18
N GLY A 87 1.28 6.05 -0.78
CA GLY A 87 1.57 7.16 0.11
C GLY A 87 1.18 8.51 -0.50
N LEU A 88 1.53 8.73 -1.77
CA LEU A 88 1.12 9.93 -2.50
C LEU A 88 -0.38 9.95 -2.83
N PHE A 89 -1.01 8.80 -3.05
CA PHE A 89 -2.47 8.70 -3.11
C PHE A 89 -3.12 9.27 -1.83
N TRP A 90 -2.68 8.84 -0.64
CA TRP A 90 -3.21 9.34 0.62
C TRP A 90 -3.02 10.84 0.78
N LEU A 91 -1.82 11.35 0.46
CA LEU A 91 -1.55 12.80 0.52
C LEU A 91 -2.42 13.58 -0.45
N SER A 92 -2.61 13.09 -1.69
CA SER A 92 -3.47 13.74 -2.67
C SER A 92 -4.95 13.67 -2.29
N LEU A 93 -5.42 12.53 -1.75
CA LEU A 93 -6.81 12.39 -1.29
C LEU A 93 -7.12 13.37 -0.13
N VAL A 94 -6.23 13.46 0.85
CA VAL A 94 -6.38 14.45 1.93
C VAL A 94 -6.28 15.87 1.38
N GLY A 95 -5.38 16.11 0.42
CA GLY A 95 -5.27 17.40 -0.29
C GLY A 95 -6.57 17.82 -0.94
N LEU A 96 -7.23 16.92 -1.70
CA LEU A 96 -8.54 17.18 -2.33
C LEU A 96 -9.60 17.64 -1.31
N ILE A 97 -9.60 17.04 -0.12
CA ILE A 97 -10.56 17.37 0.93
C ILE A 97 -10.20 18.70 1.61
N VAL A 98 -8.94 18.88 1.96
CA VAL A 98 -8.47 20.05 2.73
C VAL A 98 -8.46 21.31 1.88
N PHE A 99 -7.97 21.23 0.62
CA PHE A 99 -7.87 22.40 -0.27
C PHE A 99 -9.25 23.00 -0.56
N ALA A 100 -10.26 22.16 -0.77
CA ALA A 100 -11.62 22.63 -0.91
C ALA A 100 -12.14 23.31 0.37
N ARG A 101 -11.85 22.75 1.55
CA ARG A 101 -12.30 23.31 2.83
C ARG A 101 -11.67 24.66 3.19
N ILE A 102 -10.42 24.88 2.78
CA ILE A 102 -9.71 26.16 3.04
C ILE A 102 -9.86 27.17 1.88
N GLY A 103 -10.67 26.86 0.88
CA GLY A 103 -10.97 27.78 -0.23
C GLY A 103 -9.85 27.89 -1.28
N TRP A 104 -8.94 26.93 -1.38
CA TRP A 104 -7.88 26.91 -2.41
C TRP A 104 -8.37 26.38 -3.75
N GLY A 105 -9.59 25.88 -3.82
CA GLY A 105 -10.23 25.39 -5.03
C GLY A 105 -11.62 24.86 -4.74
N GLU A 106 -12.35 24.52 -5.79
CA GLU A 106 -13.66 23.90 -5.67
C GLU A 106 -13.54 22.43 -5.26
N ALA A 107 -14.55 21.91 -4.54
CA ALA A 107 -14.62 20.49 -4.23
C ALA A 107 -14.80 19.66 -5.55
N SER A 108 -14.08 18.56 -5.65
CA SER A 108 -14.24 17.64 -6.78
C SER A 108 -15.67 17.13 -6.85
N ASP A 109 -16.28 17.23 -8.03
CA ASP A 109 -17.59 16.63 -8.28
C ASP A 109 -17.51 15.09 -8.36
N GLY A 110 -18.66 14.43 -8.51
CA GLY A 110 -18.73 12.97 -8.55
C GLY A 110 -17.97 12.36 -9.74
N ILE A 111 -17.92 13.05 -10.88
CA ILE A 111 -17.23 12.57 -12.10
C ILE A 111 -15.70 12.69 -11.89
N ALA A 112 -15.25 13.82 -11.38
CA ALA A 112 -13.82 14.05 -11.10
C ALA A 112 -13.30 13.04 -10.07
N MET A 113 -14.04 12.83 -8.96
CA MET A 113 -13.68 11.86 -7.94
C MET A 113 -13.72 10.43 -8.48
N ALA A 114 -14.73 10.06 -9.23
CA ALA A 114 -14.81 8.74 -9.86
C ALA A 114 -13.66 8.50 -10.83
N SER A 115 -13.26 9.49 -11.63
CA SER A 115 -12.13 9.40 -12.54
C SER A 115 -10.81 9.19 -11.79
N TYR A 116 -10.60 9.94 -10.71
CA TYR A 116 -9.45 9.79 -9.82
C TYR A 116 -9.38 8.36 -9.25
N LEU A 117 -10.45 7.87 -8.66
CA LEU A 117 -10.52 6.53 -8.07
C LEU A 117 -10.40 5.43 -9.11
N PHE A 118 -10.98 5.61 -10.30
CA PHE A 118 -10.89 4.64 -11.39
C PHE A 118 -9.45 4.45 -11.88
N LEU A 119 -8.69 5.53 -12.04
CA LEU A 119 -7.27 5.44 -12.40
C LEU A 119 -6.45 4.72 -11.34
N TRP A 120 -6.71 4.97 -10.04
CA TRP A 120 -6.09 4.21 -8.97
C TRP A 120 -6.52 2.74 -8.96
N GLY A 121 -7.76 2.45 -9.35
CA GLY A 121 -8.24 1.09 -9.57
C GLY A 121 -7.46 0.36 -10.66
N ILE A 122 -7.23 1.00 -11.80
CA ILE A 122 -6.41 0.46 -12.90
C ILE A 122 -4.98 0.20 -12.41
N PHE A 123 -4.33 1.19 -11.78
CA PHE A 123 -2.99 1.04 -11.21
C PHE A 123 -2.92 -0.18 -10.29
N THR A 124 -3.90 -0.30 -9.38
CA THR A 124 -3.97 -1.40 -8.42
C THR A 124 -4.20 -2.75 -9.10
N ALA A 125 -5.01 -2.82 -10.15
CA ALA A 125 -5.22 -4.06 -10.92
C ALA A 125 -3.93 -4.53 -11.59
N PHE A 126 -3.09 -3.63 -12.12
CA PHE A 126 -1.76 -3.99 -12.62
C PHE A 126 -0.84 -4.45 -11.49
N MET A 127 -0.84 -3.76 -10.36
CA MET A 127 -0.05 -4.16 -9.19
C MET A 127 -0.50 -5.52 -8.64
N PHE A 128 -1.81 -5.83 -8.67
CA PHE A 128 -2.34 -7.13 -8.31
C PHE A 128 -1.71 -8.26 -9.14
N ILE A 129 -1.57 -8.07 -10.46
CA ILE A 129 -0.91 -9.06 -11.33
C ILE A 129 0.52 -9.34 -10.83
N GLY A 130 1.25 -8.31 -10.40
CA GLY A 130 2.58 -8.45 -9.80
C GLY A 130 2.58 -9.33 -8.54
N THR A 131 1.53 -9.29 -7.74
CA THR A 131 1.43 -10.11 -6.51
C THR A 131 1.28 -11.62 -6.78
N LEU A 132 0.89 -12.02 -8.00
CA LEU A 132 0.68 -13.43 -8.36
C LEU A 132 1.94 -14.28 -8.20
N LYS A 133 3.12 -13.66 -8.17
CA LYS A 133 4.41 -14.31 -7.94
C LYS A 133 4.98 -14.10 -6.53
N LEU A 134 4.22 -13.49 -5.61
CA LEU A 134 4.69 -13.17 -4.26
C LEU A 134 4.07 -14.11 -3.21
N ASN A 135 2.94 -13.73 -2.65
CA ASN A 135 2.22 -14.53 -1.65
C ASN A 135 0.71 -14.26 -1.67
N ARG A 136 -0.08 -15.19 -1.10
CA ARG A 136 -1.55 -15.12 -1.10
C ARG A 136 -2.09 -13.94 -0.29
N ALA A 137 -1.43 -13.58 0.79
CA ALA A 137 -1.84 -12.43 1.61
C ALA A 137 -1.79 -11.13 0.78
N LEU A 138 -0.70 -10.88 0.04
CA LEU A 138 -0.60 -9.73 -0.85
C LEU A 138 -1.60 -9.80 -2.01
N GLN A 139 -1.84 -11.00 -2.58
CA GLN A 139 -2.88 -11.16 -3.60
C GLN A 139 -4.25 -10.70 -3.09
N PHE A 140 -4.59 -11.09 -1.85
CA PHE A 140 -5.84 -10.67 -1.24
C PHE A 140 -5.88 -9.14 -1.03
N VAL A 141 -4.83 -8.55 -0.46
CA VAL A 141 -4.74 -7.08 -0.25
C VAL A 141 -4.93 -6.32 -1.55
N PHE A 142 -4.19 -6.66 -2.60
CA PHE A 142 -4.26 -5.89 -3.85
C PHE A 142 -5.53 -6.18 -4.65
N GLY A 143 -6.04 -7.41 -4.60
CA GLY A 143 -7.30 -7.78 -5.25
C GLY A 143 -8.49 -7.07 -4.62
N SER A 144 -8.58 -7.07 -3.28
CA SER A 144 -9.61 -6.34 -2.54
C SER A 144 -9.47 -4.83 -2.72
N LEU A 145 -8.24 -4.29 -2.73
CA LEU A 145 -8.02 -2.86 -2.97
C LEU A 145 -8.47 -2.42 -4.38
N ALA A 146 -8.20 -3.22 -5.41
CA ALA A 146 -8.70 -2.91 -6.75
C ALA A 146 -10.23 -2.88 -6.78
N LEU A 147 -10.88 -3.87 -6.13
CA LEU A 147 -12.33 -3.90 -5.98
C LEU A 147 -12.84 -2.66 -5.24
N LEU A 148 -12.21 -2.27 -4.13
CA LEU A 148 -12.56 -1.07 -3.36
C LEU A 148 -12.56 0.18 -4.24
N PHE A 149 -11.49 0.41 -5.00
CA PHE A 149 -11.38 1.59 -5.86
C PHE A 149 -12.50 1.63 -6.91
N PHE A 150 -12.80 0.51 -7.56
CA PHE A 150 -13.87 0.46 -8.55
C PHE A 150 -15.25 0.62 -7.93
N LEU A 151 -15.51 0.04 -6.75
CA LEU A 151 -16.79 0.24 -6.03
C LEU A 151 -16.99 1.71 -5.64
N LEU A 152 -15.95 2.36 -5.12
CA LEU A 152 -16.00 3.79 -4.78
C LEU A 152 -16.21 4.66 -6.03
N ALA A 153 -15.49 4.37 -7.13
CA ALA A 153 -15.66 5.11 -8.39
C ALA A 153 -17.09 5.00 -8.93
N VAL A 154 -17.67 3.79 -8.95
CA VAL A 154 -19.07 3.60 -9.35
C VAL A 154 -20.03 4.26 -8.37
N GLY A 155 -19.73 4.21 -7.07
CA GLY A 155 -20.52 4.89 -6.04
C GLY A 155 -20.54 6.41 -6.22
N ASP A 156 -19.42 7.01 -6.62
CA ASP A 156 -19.32 8.46 -6.86
C ASP A 156 -20.03 8.89 -8.16
N ILE A 157 -19.82 8.17 -9.26
CA ILE A 157 -20.44 8.52 -10.55
C ILE A 157 -21.96 8.32 -10.53
N THR A 158 -22.45 7.34 -9.77
CA THR A 158 -23.90 7.07 -9.65
C THR A 158 -24.57 7.84 -8.52
N GLY A 159 -23.80 8.47 -7.62
CA GLY A 159 -24.31 9.09 -6.40
C GLY A 159 -24.92 8.08 -5.40
N SER A 160 -24.67 6.78 -5.56
CA SER A 160 -25.29 5.71 -4.77
C SER A 160 -24.69 5.59 -3.38
N ALA A 161 -25.42 6.05 -2.36
CA ALA A 161 -25.04 5.88 -0.97
C ALA A 161 -24.92 4.39 -0.55
N ALA A 162 -25.74 3.51 -1.14
CA ALA A 162 -25.70 2.09 -0.88
C ALA A 162 -24.37 1.47 -1.36
N LEU A 163 -23.93 1.82 -2.59
CA LEU A 163 -22.64 1.35 -3.12
C LEU A 163 -21.47 1.88 -2.31
N LYS A 164 -21.48 3.14 -1.90
CA LYS A 164 -20.46 3.71 -1.00
C LYS A 164 -20.38 2.97 0.33
N LYS A 165 -21.53 2.61 0.90
CA LYS A 165 -21.59 1.84 2.13
C LYS A 165 -21.04 0.42 1.96
N ILE A 166 -21.36 -0.26 0.85
CA ILE A 166 -20.79 -1.57 0.50
C ILE A 166 -19.28 -1.47 0.32
N ALA A 167 -18.81 -0.46 -0.41
CA ALA A 167 -17.37 -0.18 -0.55
C ALA A 167 -16.70 0.05 0.80
N GLY A 168 -17.39 0.73 1.74
CA GLY A 168 -16.90 0.91 3.11
C GLY A 168 -16.68 -0.41 3.85
N TYR A 169 -17.62 -1.34 3.79
CA TYR A 169 -17.44 -2.67 4.41
C TYR A 169 -16.30 -3.46 3.74
N GLU A 170 -16.23 -3.44 2.41
CA GLU A 170 -15.15 -4.07 1.66
C GLU A 170 -13.80 -3.46 2.03
N GLY A 171 -13.71 -2.13 2.09
CA GLY A 171 -12.48 -1.42 2.45
C GLY A 171 -11.99 -1.68 3.88
N ILE A 172 -12.89 -1.96 4.84
CA ILE A 172 -12.51 -2.41 6.18
C ILE A 172 -11.81 -3.78 6.07
N VAL A 173 -12.35 -4.72 5.30
CA VAL A 173 -11.74 -6.04 5.09
C VAL A 173 -10.39 -5.91 4.39
N CYS A 174 -10.30 -5.08 3.36
CA CYS A 174 -9.04 -4.77 2.66
C CYS A 174 -7.99 -4.24 3.64
N GLY A 175 -8.33 -3.22 4.42
CA GLY A 175 -7.40 -2.61 5.39
C GLY A 175 -6.94 -3.59 6.48
N LEU A 176 -7.86 -4.40 7.04
CA LEU A 176 -7.52 -5.43 8.01
C LEU A 176 -6.59 -6.50 7.42
N SER A 177 -6.78 -6.88 6.17
CA SER A 177 -5.90 -7.83 5.48
C SER A 177 -4.48 -7.29 5.31
N ALA A 178 -4.33 -5.99 5.05
CA ALA A 178 -3.04 -5.34 4.96
C ALA A 178 -2.35 -5.23 6.32
N ILE A 179 -3.10 -4.90 7.39
CA ILE A 179 -2.59 -4.92 8.78
C ILE A 179 -2.09 -6.33 9.13
N TYR A 180 -2.89 -7.36 8.86
CA TYR A 180 -2.47 -8.75 9.08
C TYR A 180 -1.17 -9.06 8.33
N THR A 181 -1.10 -8.71 7.03
CA THR A 181 0.05 -9.01 6.18
C THR A 181 1.32 -8.32 6.69
N GLY A 182 1.22 -7.07 7.15
CA GLY A 182 2.35 -6.33 7.72
C GLY A 182 2.79 -6.88 9.07
N LEU A 183 1.86 -7.08 10.01
CA LEU A 183 2.18 -7.57 11.35
C LEU A 183 2.66 -9.03 11.33
N ALA A 184 2.12 -9.87 10.43
CA ALA A 184 2.60 -11.24 10.23
C ALA A 184 4.08 -11.28 9.84
N GLN A 185 4.54 -10.35 8.99
CA GLN A 185 5.96 -10.26 8.63
C GLN A 185 6.82 -9.91 9.85
N VAL A 186 6.40 -8.92 10.66
CA VAL A 186 7.11 -8.55 11.90
C VAL A 186 7.22 -9.74 12.86
N LEU A 187 6.09 -10.41 13.12
CA LEU A 187 6.06 -11.56 14.04
C LEU A 187 6.94 -12.70 13.55
N ASN A 188 6.85 -13.04 12.27
CA ASN A 188 7.62 -14.13 11.68
C ASN A 188 9.13 -13.83 11.73
N GLU A 189 9.53 -12.59 11.44
CA GLU A 189 10.93 -12.16 11.48
C GLU A 189 11.49 -12.19 12.91
N VAL A 190 10.79 -11.57 13.88
CA VAL A 190 11.23 -11.51 15.28
C VAL A 190 11.36 -12.91 15.90
N HIS A 191 10.46 -13.83 15.55
CA HIS A 191 10.49 -15.20 16.10
C HIS A 191 11.34 -16.17 15.28
N GLY A 192 11.87 -15.77 14.13
CA GLY A 192 12.67 -16.64 13.26
C GLY A 192 11.91 -17.86 12.70
N LYS A 193 10.58 -17.84 12.75
CA LYS A 193 9.69 -18.93 12.27
C LYS A 193 8.32 -18.38 11.86
N THR A 194 7.62 -19.13 11.02
CA THR A 194 6.26 -18.77 10.58
C THR A 194 5.25 -18.97 11.72
N LEU A 195 4.86 -17.88 12.38
CA LEU A 195 3.75 -17.84 13.35
C LEU A 195 2.43 -17.49 12.65
N ALA A 196 2.47 -16.55 11.73
CA ALA A 196 1.32 -16.09 10.96
C ALA A 196 1.57 -16.34 9.46
N PRO A 197 0.81 -17.25 8.80
CA PRO A 197 1.07 -17.66 7.44
C PRO A 197 0.71 -16.55 6.44
N LEU A 198 1.57 -16.32 5.46
CA LEU A 198 1.34 -15.38 4.34
C LEU A 198 0.98 -16.12 3.03
N GLY A 199 1.11 -17.44 2.99
CA GLY A 199 0.82 -18.26 1.80
C GLY A 199 1.77 -17.98 0.64
N PRO A 200 3.09 -18.28 0.76
CA PRO A 200 4.03 -18.08 -0.34
C PRO A 200 3.59 -18.86 -1.59
N VAL A 201 3.74 -18.24 -2.76
CA VAL A 201 3.47 -18.90 -4.05
C VAL A 201 4.73 -19.68 -4.43
N LYS A 202 4.55 -20.94 -4.82
CA LYS A 202 5.63 -21.82 -5.33
C LYS A 202 5.93 -21.53 -6.78
#